data_6cf49f0f5dd2065f2c832ab18c99a6ba
#
_entry.id   6cf49f0f5dd2065f2c832ab18c99a6ba
#
_cell.length_a   1.000
_cell.length_b   1.000
_cell.length_c   1.000
_cell.angle_alpha   90.00
_cell.angle_beta   90.00
_cell.angle_gamma   90.00
#
_symmetry.space_group_name_H-M   'P 1'
#
loop_
_entity.id
_entity.type
_entity.pdbx_description
1 polymer ?
#
loop_
_entity_poly.entity_id
_entity_poly.type
_entity_poly.pdbx_seq_one_letter_code
_entity_poly.pdbx_strand_id
1 'polypeptide(L)'
;MPVVGKIAGRVKSVLVFFNPLGMHQLFRNNMELLTNKSMSLHSFLGEDKATDLISKLRACATQLQLTAQLDSFFMEQRGKPRNFDKLKEALTFIHQHNGNIAISQIEKECFIHRKSLERHFLVCIGISPKTYSQIYRFKSLVSHVSQNPKITWQELCNYHGYYDQSHLNRYFKEYLNISPNELVKLDLDFINYLLKKS
;
A
#
# COMPACT_ATOMS: atom_id res chain seq x y z
N MET A 1 13.63 0.52 4.01
CA MET A 1 14.25 1.71 4.63
C MET A 1 13.35 2.91 4.39
N PRO A 2 13.07 3.76 5.39
CA PRO A 2 12.33 4.98 5.15
C PRO A 2 13.14 5.92 4.25
N VAL A 3 12.49 6.47 3.23
CA VAL A 3 13.10 7.50 2.37
C VAL A 3 12.88 8.85 3.05
N VAL A 4 13.95 9.46 3.54
CA VAL A 4 13.90 10.79 4.14
C VAL A 4 14.28 11.82 3.07
N GLY A 5 13.30 12.61 2.63
CA GLY A 5 13.54 13.76 1.75
C GLY A 5 13.57 15.06 2.57
N LYS A 6 14.61 15.90 2.38
CA LYS A 6 14.58 17.26 2.91
C LYS A 6 13.88 18.17 1.89
N ILE A 7 12.82 18.82 2.31
CA ILE A 7 12.08 19.80 1.52
C ILE A 7 12.38 21.19 2.09
N ALA A 8 12.89 22.10 1.27
CA ALA A 8 13.15 23.48 1.66
C ALA A 8 12.29 24.44 0.83
N GLY A 9 11.68 25.44 1.48
CA GLY A 9 10.82 26.44 0.83
C GLY A 9 9.35 26.01 0.68
N ARG A 10 8.58 26.77 -0.11
CA ARG A 10 7.18 26.44 -0.44
C ARG A 10 7.15 25.35 -1.52
N VAL A 11 6.67 24.18 -1.16
CA VAL A 11 6.53 23.04 -2.08
C VAL A 11 5.05 22.67 -2.21
N LYS A 12 4.60 22.51 -3.45
CA LYS A 12 3.32 21.82 -3.74
C LYS A 12 3.66 20.40 -4.14
N SER A 13 3.09 19.43 -3.46
CA SER A 13 3.25 18.00 -3.79
C SER A 13 1.90 17.35 -4.02
N VAL A 14 1.89 16.38 -4.93
CA VAL A 14 0.75 15.49 -5.17
C VAL A 14 1.20 14.09 -4.87
N LEU A 15 0.47 13.42 -4.00
CA LEU A 15 0.71 12.02 -3.66
C LEU A 15 -0.40 11.17 -4.27
N VAL A 16 -0.02 10.16 -5.04
CA VAL A 16 -0.95 9.19 -5.64
C VAL A 16 -0.73 7.84 -4.99
N PHE A 17 -1.75 7.34 -4.32
CA PHE A 17 -1.75 6.01 -3.71
C PHE A 17 -2.51 5.04 -4.60
N PHE A 18 -1.87 3.95 -4.95
CA PHE A 18 -2.49 2.91 -5.74
C PHE A 18 -3.02 1.79 -4.84
N ASN A 19 -4.13 1.19 -5.25
CA ASN A 19 -4.52 -0.11 -4.69
C ASN A 19 -3.45 -1.17 -5.03
N PRO A 20 -3.47 -2.33 -4.40
CA PRO A 20 -2.41 -3.33 -4.55
C PRO A 20 -2.09 -3.73 -6.00
N LEU A 21 -3.10 -3.72 -6.88
CA LEU A 21 -2.93 -4.08 -8.29
C LEU A 21 -2.82 -2.87 -9.22
N GLY A 22 -3.07 -1.65 -8.71
CA GLY A 22 -3.25 -0.44 -9.53
C GLY A 22 -2.06 -0.11 -10.41
N MET A 23 -0.85 -0.10 -9.85
CA MET A 23 0.38 0.16 -10.60
C MET A 23 0.58 -0.85 -11.72
N HIS A 24 0.45 -2.15 -11.41
CA HIS A 24 0.62 -3.19 -12.41
C HIS A 24 -0.47 -3.16 -13.49
N GLN A 25 -1.71 -2.83 -13.13
CA GLN A 25 -2.82 -2.71 -14.08
C GLN A 25 -2.61 -1.56 -15.08
N LEU A 26 -2.09 -0.44 -14.62
CA LEU A 26 -1.85 0.74 -15.44
C LEU A 26 -0.58 0.61 -16.29
N PHE A 27 0.54 0.27 -15.67
CA PHE A 27 1.86 0.40 -16.30
C PHE A 27 2.47 -0.92 -16.76
N ARG A 28 1.89 -2.07 -16.40
CA ARG A 28 2.34 -3.41 -16.82
C ARG A 28 3.75 -3.79 -16.37
N ASN A 29 4.35 -3.02 -15.49
CA ASN A 29 5.68 -3.31 -14.98
C ASN A 29 5.67 -4.51 -14.02
N ASN A 30 6.79 -5.21 -13.91
CA ASN A 30 7.00 -6.16 -12.83
C ASN A 30 7.24 -5.38 -11.53
N MET A 31 6.29 -5.47 -10.60
CA MET A 31 6.31 -4.70 -9.36
C MET A 31 7.45 -5.12 -8.42
N GLU A 32 7.92 -6.36 -8.48
CA GLU A 32 9.07 -6.83 -7.72
C GLU A 32 10.31 -5.98 -7.98
N LEU A 33 10.50 -5.56 -9.24
CA LEU A 33 11.63 -4.73 -9.64
C LEU A 33 11.55 -3.29 -9.09
N LEU A 34 10.37 -2.86 -8.66
CA LEU A 34 10.12 -1.52 -8.12
C LEU A 34 10.06 -1.49 -6.58
N THR A 35 9.95 -2.64 -5.95
CA THR A 35 9.81 -2.75 -4.49
C THR A 35 11.03 -2.16 -3.78
N ASN A 36 10.78 -1.32 -2.78
CA ASN A 36 11.80 -0.59 -2.00
C ASN A 36 12.73 0.28 -2.83
N LYS A 37 12.32 0.68 -4.04
CA LYS A 37 13.10 1.58 -4.90
C LYS A 37 12.44 2.93 -4.99
N SER A 38 13.28 3.97 -5.04
CA SER A 38 12.91 5.33 -5.42
C SER A 38 13.50 5.61 -6.79
N MET A 39 12.71 6.15 -7.69
CA MET A 39 13.16 6.56 -9.02
C MET A 39 12.46 7.84 -9.45
N SER A 40 13.05 8.56 -10.39
CA SER A 40 12.42 9.75 -10.96
C SER A 40 11.22 9.37 -11.84
N LEU A 41 10.29 10.30 -12.00
CA LEU A 41 9.16 10.11 -12.92
C LEU A 41 9.64 9.91 -14.36
N HIS A 42 10.72 10.59 -14.75
CA HIS A 42 11.36 10.43 -16.07
C HIS A 42 11.90 9.00 -16.27
N SER A 43 12.58 8.47 -15.26
CA SER A 43 13.06 7.07 -15.32
C SER A 43 11.92 6.05 -15.39
N PHE A 44 10.75 6.36 -14.79
CA PHE A 44 9.61 5.47 -14.76
C PHE A 44 8.74 5.53 -16.01
N LEU A 45 8.43 6.73 -16.51
CA LEU A 45 7.52 6.97 -17.65
C LEU A 45 8.24 7.18 -18.99
N GLY A 46 9.54 7.48 -18.98
CA GLY A 46 10.32 8.02 -20.10
C GLY A 46 10.27 9.55 -20.15
N GLU A 47 11.26 10.15 -20.83
CA GLU A 47 11.45 11.60 -20.84
C GLU A 47 10.21 12.37 -21.35
N ASP A 48 9.69 12.00 -22.52
CA ASP A 48 8.60 12.72 -23.17
C ASP A 48 7.31 12.71 -22.33
N LYS A 49 6.88 11.53 -21.87
CA LYS A 49 5.66 11.38 -21.08
C LYS A 49 5.76 12.06 -19.72
N ALA A 50 6.92 11.97 -19.08
CA ALA A 50 7.13 12.60 -17.78
C ALA A 50 7.12 14.12 -17.91
N THR A 51 7.80 14.67 -18.91
CA THR A 51 7.85 16.12 -19.19
C THR A 51 6.46 16.66 -19.52
N ASP A 52 5.70 15.99 -20.39
CA ASP A 52 4.32 16.37 -20.73
C ASP A 52 3.42 16.37 -19.49
N LEU A 53 3.43 15.29 -18.70
CA LEU A 53 2.64 15.21 -17.48
C LEU A 53 3.01 16.33 -16.49
N ILE A 54 4.30 16.54 -16.25
CA ILE A 54 4.77 17.58 -15.32
C ILE A 54 4.33 18.97 -15.80
N SER A 55 4.43 19.26 -17.10
CA SER A 55 4.02 20.55 -17.66
C SER A 55 2.51 20.78 -17.49
N LYS A 56 1.68 19.77 -17.78
CA LYS A 56 0.23 19.82 -17.59
C LYS A 56 -0.17 20.03 -16.12
N LEU A 57 0.48 19.32 -15.20
CA LEU A 57 0.21 19.47 -13.77
C LEU A 57 0.64 20.86 -13.24
N ARG A 58 1.75 21.41 -13.73
CA ARG A 58 2.20 22.76 -13.36
C ARG A 58 1.26 23.86 -13.85
N ALA A 59 0.60 23.66 -14.99
CA ALA A 59 -0.36 24.61 -15.54
C ALA A 59 -1.69 24.62 -14.77
N CYS A 60 -1.97 23.63 -13.93
CA CYS A 60 -3.21 23.57 -13.15
C CYS A 60 -3.24 24.65 -12.05
N ALA A 61 -4.24 25.53 -12.10
CA ALA A 61 -4.45 26.57 -11.09
C ALA A 61 -5.24 26.04 -9.87
N THR A 62 -6.10 25.04 -10.08
CA THR A 62 -7.00 24.52 -9.05
C THR A 62 -6.78 23.02 -8.79
N GLN A 63 -7.20 22.56 -7.62
CA GLN A 63 -7.16 21.14 -7.27
C GLN A 63 -8.02 20.31 -8.22
N LEU A 64 -9.18 20.82 -8.65
CA LEU A 64 -10.07 20.14 -9.60
C LEU A 64 -9.38 19.89 -10.95
N GLN A 65 -8.70 20.90 -11.50
CA GLN A 65 -7.94 20.75 -12.73
C GLN A 65 -6.81 19.73 -12.59
N LEU A 66 -6.11 19.74 -11.45
CA LEU A 66 -5.04 18.81 -11.16
C LEU A 66 -5.55 17.37 -11.09
N THR A 67 -6.68 17.13 -10.40
CA THR A 67 -7.32 15.80 -10.33
C THR A 67 -7.75 15.34 -11.73
N ALA A 68 -8.41 16.20 -12.50
CA ALA A 68 -8.84 15.87 -13.86
C ALA A 68 -7.68 15.51 -14.80
N GLN A 69 -6.54 16.22 -14.69
CA GLN A 69 -5.34 15.90 -15.47
C GLN A 69 -4.73 14.56 -15.08
N LEU A 70 -4.69 14.24 -13.79
CA LEU A 70 -4.25 12.93 -13.32
C LEU A 70 -5.18 11.79 -13.77
N ASP A 71 -6.49 12.00 -13.66
CA ASP A 71 -7.47 11.01 -14.12
C ASP A 71 -7.33 10.75 -15.62
N SER A 72 -7.22 11.81 -16.44
CA SER A 72 -6.96 11.68 -17.88
C SER A 72 -5.69 10.88 -18.16
N PHE A 73 -4.59 11.24 -17.50
CA PHE A 73 -3.32 10.54 -17.64
C PHE A 73 -3.43 9.04 -17.29
N PHE A 74 -4.06 8.70 -16.17
CA PHE A 74 -4.20 7.31 -15.77
C PHE A 74 -5.17 6.53 -16.66
N MET A 75 -6.21 7.17 -17.19
CA MET A 75 -7.11 6.55 -18.17
C MET A 75 -6.37 6.21 -19.47
N GLU A 76 -5.46 7.05 -19.95
CA GLU A 76 -4.62 6.79 -21.12
C GLU A 76 -3.65 5.61 -20.89
N GLN A 77 -3.14 5.43 -19.64
CA GLN A 77 -2.28 4.29 -19.32
C GLN A 77 -3.05 2.96 -19.24
N ARG A 78 -4.38 2.99 -19.20
CA ARG A 78 -5.20 1.79 -19.02
C ARG A 78 -5.14 0.90 -20.26
N GLY A 79 -4.38 -0.18 -20.15
CA GLY A 79 -4.29 -1.21 -21.19
C GLY A 79 -5.51 -2.15 -21.22
N LYS A 80 -5.48 -3.13 -22.15
CA LYS A 80 -6.51 -4.17 -22.24
C LYS A 80 -6.70 -4.86 -20.86
N PRO A 81 -7.95 -5.16 -20.46
CA PRO A 81 -8.23 -5.88 -19.23
C PRO A 81 -7.45 -7.20 -19.18
N ARG A 82 -6.88 -7.50 -18.03
CA ARG A 82 -6.30 -8.82 -17.72
C ARG A 82 -7.10 -9.47 -16.63
N ASN A 83 -7.17 -10.78 -16.68
CA ASN A 83 -7.82 -11.53 -15.63
C ASN A 83 -6.89 -11.61 -14.40
N PHE A 84 -7.32 -11.01 -13.30
CA PHE A 84 -6.69 -11.07 -12.00
C PHE A 84 -7.61 -11.69 -10.95
N ASP A 85 -8.64 -12.43 -11.36
CA ASP A 85 -9.72 -12.86 -10.48
C ASP A 85 -9.18 -13.67 -9.30
N LYS A 86 -8.30 -14.65 -9.54
CA LYS A 86 -7.67 -15.43 -8.47
C LYS A 86 -6.83 -14.58 -7.51
N LEU A 87 -6.16 -13.56 -8.02
CA LEU A 87 -5.37 -12.65 -7.20
C LEU A 87 -6.26 -11.72 -6.40
N LYS A 88 -7.37 -11.24 -6.98
CA LYS A 88 -8.38 -10.43 -6.28
C LYS A 88 -9.08 -11.25 -5.20
N GLU A 89 -9.44 -12.50 -5.48
CA GLU A 89 -10.00 -13.43 -4.48
C GLU A 89 -9.02 -13.57 -3.30
N ALA A 90 -7.74 -13.83 -3.56
CA ALA A 90 -6.72 -13.94 -2.52
C ALA A 90 -6.56 -12.65 -1.69
N LEU A 91 -6.56 -11.48 -2.34
CA LEU A 91 -6.53 -10.19 -1.65
C LEU A 91 -7.76 -9.99 -0.77
N THR A 92 -8.96 -10.26 -1.31
CA THR A 92 -10.23 -10.18 -0.58
C THR A 92 -10.20 -11.08 0.64
N PHE A 93 -9.70 -12.30 0.49
CA PHE A 93 -9.62 -13.26 1.58
C PHE A 93 -8.64 -12.81 2.69
N ILE A 94 -7.48 -12.24 2.30
CA ILE A 94 -6.54 -11.62 3.25
C ILE A 94 -7.22 -10.46 4.00
N HIS A 95 -7.97 -9.62 3.30
CA HIS A 95 -8.64 -8.47 3.88
C HIS A 95 -9.74 -8.87 4.87
N GLN A 96 -10.56 -9.85 4.52
CA GLN A 96 -11.63 -10.38 5.38
C GLN A 96 -11.11 -10.94 6.70
N HIS A 97 -9.88 -11.49 6.68
CA HIS A 97 -9.22 -12.02 7.87
C HIS A 97 -8.25 -11.02 8.54
N ASN A 98 -8.34 -9.72 8.18
CA ASN A 98 -7.45 -8.69 8.71
C ASN A 98 -5.95 -9.04 8.59
N GLY A 99 -5.56 -9.77 7.54
CA GLY A 99 -4.19 -10.24 7.32
C GLY A 99 -3.74 -11.37 8.24
N ASN A 100 -4.58 -11.83 9.18
CA ASN A 100 -4.26 -12.93 10.10
C ASN A 100 -4.69 -14.28 9.53
N ILE A 101 -4.00 -14.71 8.48
CA ILE A 101 -4.34 -15.93 7.75
C ILE A 101 -3.09 -16.68 7.29
N ALA A 102 -3.16 -18.01 7.32
CA ALA A 102 -2.10 -18.86 6.78
C ALA A 102 -2.16 -18.92 5.24
N ILE A 103 -1.00 -18.93 4.60
CA ILE A 103 -0.92 -19.01 3.13
C ILE A 103 -1.59 -20.28 2.60
N SER A 104 -1.48 -21.40 3.32
CA SER A 104 -2.15 -22.66 2.98
C SER A 104 -3.68 -22.57 2.95
N GLN A 105 -4.27 -21.69 3.76
CA GLN A 105 -5.71 -21.44 3.71
C GLN A 105 -6.09 -20.64 2.44
N ILE A 106 -5.28 -19.64 2.06
CA ILE A 106 -5.48 -18.90 0.80
C ILE A 106 -5.38 -19.86 -0.40
N GLU A 107 -4.40 -20.75 -0.41
CA GLU A 107 -4.23 -21.77 -1.47
C GLU A 107 -5.51 -22.62 -1.62
N LYS A 108 -6.04 -23.08 -0.51
CA LYS A 108 -7.23 -23.93 -0.46
C LYS A 108 -8.49 -23.19 -0.92
N GLU A 109 -8.76 -22.02 -0.35
CA GLU A 109 -10.00 -21.28 -0.59
C GLU A 109 -10.05 -20.64 -2.00
N CYS A 110 -8.90 -20.17 -2.49
CA CYS A 110 -8.82 -19.57 -3.82
C CYS A 110 -8.47 -20.57 -4.93
N PHE A 111 -8.31 -21.84 -4.60
CA PHE A 111 -7.93 -22.89 -5.56
C PHE A 111 -6.71 -22.47 -6.40
N ILE A 112 -5.68 -21.97 -5.75
CA ILE A 112 -4.44 -21.51 -6.40
C ILE A 112 -3.23 -22.19 -5.78
N HIS A 113 -2.36 -22.77 -6.62
CA HIS A 113 -1.15 -23.40 -6.14
C HIS A 113 -0.16 -22.35 -5.60
N ARG A 114 0.52 -22.66 -4.48
CA ARG A 114 1.43 -21.77 -3.76
C ARG A 114 2.43 -21.03 -4.67
N LYS A 115 3.13 -21.75 -5.54
CA LYS A 115 4.10 -21.13 -6.48
C LYS A 115 3.46 -20.10 -7.41
N SER A 116 2.23 -20.36 -7.86
CA SER A 116 1.47 -19.42 -8.70
C SER A 116 1.04 -18.20 -7.91
N LEU A 117 0.56 -18.40 -6.68
CA LEU A 117 0.18 -17.32 -5.77
C LEU A 117 1.39 -16.40 -5.49
N GLU A 118 2.52 -16.97 -5.09
CA GLU A 118 3.76 -16.24 -4.81
C GLU A 118 4.23 -15.44 -6.05
N ARG A 119 4.27 -16.09 -7.23
CA ARG A 119 4.65 -15.43 -8.48
C ARG A 119 3.72 -14.27 -8.85
N HIS A 120 2.40 -14.46 -8.72
CA HIS A 120 1.43 -13.41 -9.02
C HIS A 120 1.57 -12.23 -8.05
N PHE A 121 1.76 -12.49 -6.76
CA PHE A 121 2.01 -11.44 -5.80
C PHE A 121 3.29 -10.66 -6.09
N LEU A 122 4.40 -11.33 -6.35
CA LEU A 122 5.67 -10.67 -6.70
C LEU A 122 5.54 -9.82 -7.96
N VAL A 123 4.99 -10.39 -9.05
CA VAL A 123 4.89 -9.67 -10.32
C VAL A 123 3.88 -8.53 -10.28
N CYS A 124 2.72 -8.72 -9.63
CA CYS A 124 1.62 -7.75 -9.71
C CYS A 124 1.58 -6.76 -8.53
N ILE A 125 2.14 -7.13 -7.37
CA ILE A 125 2.10 -6.33 -6.14
C ILE A 125 3.52 -5.94 -5.68
N GLY A 126 4.52 -6.76 -6.00
CA GLY A 126 5.93 -6.51 -5.70
C GLY A 126 6.43 -7.17 -4.41
N ILE A 127 5.56 -7.79 -3.64
CA ILE A 127 5.92 -8.46 -2.37
C ILE A 127 5.24 -9.83 -2.28
N SER A 128 5.74 -10.72 -1.41
CA SER A 128 5.14 -12.02 -1.20
C SER A 128 3.75 -11.94 -0.57
N PRO A 129 2.87 -12.95 -0.76
CA PRO A 129 1.56 -12.98 -0.09
C PRO A 129 1.69 -12.97 1.44
N LYS A 130 2.74 -13.60 2.00
CA LYS A 130 3.03 -13.56 3.44
C LYS A 130 3.35 -12.15 3.91
N THR A 131 4.24 -11.45 3.21
CA THR A 131 4.61 -10.06 3.53
C THR A 131 3.40 -9.14 3.41
N TYR A 132 2.60 -9.30 2.35
CA TYR A 132 1.37 -8.52 2.16
C TYR A 132 0.38 -8.73 3.33
N SER A 133 0.13 -9.99 3.72
CA SER A 133 -0.75 -10.31 4.85
C SER A 133 -0.24 -9.68 6.16
N GLN A 134 1.06 -9.71 6.42
CA GLN A 134 1.66 -9.08 7.60
C GLN A 134 1.49 -7.56 7.62
N ILE A 135 1.73 -6.90 6.49
CA ILE A 135 1.52 -5.44 6.34
C ILE A 135 0.04 -5.10 6.54
N TYR A 136 -0.86 -5.87 5.92
CA TYR A 136 -2.29 -5.64 6.07
C TYR A 136 -2.78 -5.86 7.51
N ARG A 137 -2.27 -6.89 8.19
CA ARG A 137 -2.55 -7.14 9.60
C ARG A 137 -2.11 -5.98 10.49
N PHE A 138 -0.91 -5.44 10.23
CA PHE A 138 -0.41 -4.27 10.94
C PHE A 138 -1.26 -3.02 10.64
N LYS A 139 -1.62 -2.79 9.37
CA LYS A 139 -2.55 -1.73 8.96
C LYS A 139 -3.90 -1.82 9.71
N SER A 140 -4.49 -3.02 9.73
CA SER A 140 -5.76 -3.27 10.44
C SER A 140 -5.66 -2.97 11.93
N LEU A 141 -4.54 -3.33 12.57
CA LEU A 141 -4.25 -3.01 13.96
C LEU A 141 -4.17 -1.50 14.20
N VAL A 142 -3.40 -0.77 13.38
CA VAL A 142 -3.28 0.69 13.51
C VAL A 142 -4.64 1.38 13.34
N SER A 143 -5.44 0.93 12.38
CA SER A 143 -6.82 1.41 12.19
C SER A 143 -7.70 1.13 13.41
N HIS A 144 -7.55 -0.04 14.04
CA HIS A 144 -8.31 -0.41 15.24
C HIS A 144 -7.96 0.47 16.43
N VAL A 145 -6.67 0.75 16.65
CA VAL A 145 -6.20 1.69 17.69
C VAL A 145 -6.82 3.07 17.50
N SER A 146 -6.83 3.57 16.27
CA SER A 146 -7.35 4.91 15.99
C SER A 146 -8.86 5.05 16.19
N GLN A 147 -9.61 3.98 15.99
CA GLN A 147 -11.06 3.93 16.19
C GLN A 147 -11.43 3.69 17.67
N ASN A 148 -10.53 3.07 18.43
CA ASN A 148 -10.73 2.68 19.82
C ASN A 148 -9.55 3.13 20.71
N PRO A 149 -9.40 4.43 21.00
CA PRO A 149 -8.23 4.95 21.72
C PRO A 149 -8.04 4.40 23.15
N LYS A 150 -9.08 3.77 23.72
CA LYS A 150 -9.07 3.18 25.07
C LYS A 150 -8.73 1.69 25.06
N ILE A 151 -8.57 1.05 23.89
CA ILE A 151 -8.27 -0.37 23.79
C ILE A 151 -6.89 -0.66 24.39
N THR A 152 -6.80 -1.74 25.14
CA THR A 152 -5.53 -2.17 25.73
C THR A 152 -4.67 -2.91 24.68
N TRP A 153 -3.36 -2.87 24.88
CA TRP A 153 -2.43 -3.59 24.02
C TRP A 153 -2.63 -5.11 24.06
N GLN A 154 -3.10 -5.63 25.19
CA GLN A 154 -3.41 -7.06 25.34
C GLN A 154 -4.62 -7.45 24.48
N GLU A 155 -5.68 -6.63 24.48
CA GLU A 155 -6.84 -6.84 23.62
C GLU A 155 -6.47 -6.78 22.14
N LEU A 156 -5.62 -5.82 21.77
CA LEU A 156 -5.10 -5.72 20.40
C LEU A 156 -4.29 -6.94 19.97
N CYS A 157 -3.42 -7.45 20.85
CA CYS A 157 -2.66 -8.67 20.59
C CYS A 157 -3.61 -9.84 20.32
N ASN A 158 -4.60 -10.04 21.20
CA ASN A 158 -5.57 -11.12 21.06
C ASN A 158 -6.41 -11.00 19.78
N TYR A 159 -6.95 -9.79 19.50
CA TYR A 159 -7.80 -9.54 18.35
C TYR A 159 -7.06 -9.72 17.02
N HIS A 160 -5.84 -9.22 16.94
CA HIS A 160 -5.03 -9.31 15.72
C HIS A 160 -4.11 -10.54 15.68
N GLY A 161 -4.19 -11.44 16.68
CA GLY A 161 -3.46 -12.70 16.70
C GLY A 161 -1.94 -12.54 16.88
N TYR A 162 -1.47 -11.47 17.54
CA TYR A 162 -0.09 -11.38 17.97
C TYR A 162 0.12 -12.23 19.21
N TYR A 163 1.29 -12.89 19.29
CA TYR A 163 1.58 -13.79 20.39
C TYR A 163 1.64 -13.07 21.74
N ASP A 164 2.33 -11.94 21.77
CA ASP A 164 2.49 -11.07 22.93
C ASP A 164 2.78 -9.62 22.53
N GLN A 165 2.87 -8.76 23.53
CA GLN A 165 3.19 -7.35 23.34
C GLN A 165 4.62 -7.12 22.77
N SER A 166 5.58 -8.00 23.09
CA SER A 166 6.95 -7.89 22.56
C SER A 166 6.97 -8.14 21.06
N HIS A 167 6.20 -9.13 20.60
CA HIS A 167 6.00 -9.41 19.19
C HIS A 167 5.35 -8.22 18.47
N LEU A 168 4.33 -7.60 19.07
CA LEU A 168 3.69 -6.40 18.57
C LEU A 168 4.66 -5.22 18.47
N ASN A 169 5.43 -4.95 19.55
CA ASN A 169 6.43 -3.87 19.60
C ASN A 169 7.46 -3.99 18.48
N ARG A 170 7.88 -5.22 18.15
CA ARG A 170 8.81 -5.47 17.05
C ARG A 170 8.23 -5.02 15.70
N TYR A 171 6.95 -5.28 15.43
CA TYR A 171 6.29 -4.81 14.20
C TYR A 171 6.18 -3.29 14.15
N PHE A 172 5.85 -2.63 15.27
CA PHE A 172 5.82 -1.18 15.33
C PHE A 172 7.21 -0.59 15.00
N LYS A 173 8.26 -1.17 15.57
CA LYS A 173 9.63 -0.73 15.29
C LYS A 173 10.03 -0.98 13.83
N GLU A 174 9.65 -2.12 13.28
CA GLU A 174 9.97 -2.52 11.90
C GLU A 174 9.26 -1.63 10.87
N TYR A 175 7.95 -1.39 11.03
CA TYR A 175 7.15 -0.69 10.03
C TYR A 175 7.09 0.82 10.21
N LEU A 176 7.09 1.32 11.44
CA LEU A 176 6.93 2.75 11.72
C LEU A 176 8.15 3.37 12.41
N ASN A 177 9.08 2.57 12.89
CA ASN A 177 10.24 3.00 13.69
C ASN A 177 9.86 3.76 14.99
N ILE A 178 8.66 3.55 15.50
CA ILE A 178 8.13 4.09 16.75
C ILE A 178 7.66 2.96 17.67
N SER A 179 7.33 3.28 18.91
CA SER A 179 6.63 2.38 19.83
C SER A 179 5.11 2.51 19.68
N PRO A 180 4.32 1.50 20.13
CA PRO A 180 2.86 1.60 20.19
C PRO A 180 2.36 2.83 20.98
N ASN A 181 3.01 3.18 22.08
CA ASN A 181 2.66 4.32 22.91
C ASN A 181 2.93 5.67 22.20
N GLU A 182 3.90 5.71 21.31
CA GLU A 182 4.17 6.90 20.49
C GLU A 182 3.12 7.06 19.40
N LEU A 183 2.58 5.97 18.85
CA LEU A 183 1.51 6.03 17.85
C LEU A 183 0.28 6.79 18.39
N VAL A 184 -0.14 6.52 19.62
CA VAL A 184 -1.31 7.17 20.24
C VAL A 184 -1.14 8.68 20.38
N LYS A 185 0.11 9.17 20.43
CA LYS A 185 0.44 10.60 20.54
C LYS A 185 0.54 11.31 19.19
N LEU A 186 0.58 10.56 18.10
CA LEU A 186 0.63 11.14 16.74
C LEU A 186 -0.75 11.61 16.32
N ASP A 187 -0.76 12.61 15.44
CA ASP A 187 -1.98 12.96 14.71
C ASP A 187 -2.38 11.78 13.80
N LEU A 188 -3.35 11.01 14.29
CA LEU A 188 -3.82 9.81 13.60
C LEU A 188 -4.66 10.14 12.36
N ASP A 189 -5.07 11.39 12.15
CA ASP A 189 -5.92 11.78 11.02
C ASP A 189 -5.21 11.57 9.70
N PHE A 190 -3.94 11.93 9.60
CA PHE A 190 -3.12 11.65 8.40
C PHE A 190 -2.91 10.14 8.19
N ILE A 191 -2.61 9.41 9.25
CA ILE A 191 -2.44 7.95 9.20
C ILE A 191 -3.76 7.28 8.78
N ASN A 192 -4.88 7.69 9.38
CA ASN A 192 -6.22 7.20 9.02
C ASN A 192 -6.58 7.53 7.56
N TYR A 193 -6.24 8.72 7.09
CA TYR A 193 -6.44 9.08 5.69
C TYR A 193 -5.69 8.14 4.75
N LEU A 194 -4.44 7.81 5.05
CA LEU A 194 -3.64 6.85 4.30
C LEU A 194 -4.22 5.42 4.38
N LEU A 195 -4.70 5.03 5.56
CA LEU A 195 -5.22 3.68 5.80
C LEU A 195 -6.63 3.45 5.21
N LYS A 196 -7.47 4.47 5.11
CA LYS A 196 -8.85 4.34 4.58
C LYS A 196 -8.92 4.20 3.06
N LYS A 197 -7.91 4.69 2.34
CA LYS A 197 -7.92 4.74 0.87
C LYS A 197 -7.12 3.63 0.19
N SER A 198 -6.49 2.73 0.93
CA SER A 198 -5.71 1.63 0.36
C SER A 198 -6.40 0.27 0.49
#